data_65fecc554bb5b8b054cdb7f756cf0e0e
#
_entry.id   65fecc554bb5b8b054cdb7f756cf0e0e
#
_cell.length_a   1.000
_cell.length_b   1.000
_cell.length_c   1.000
_cell.angle_alpha   90.00
_cell.angle_beta   90.00
_cell.angle_gamma   90.00
#
_symmetry.space_group_name_H-M   'P 1'
#
loop_
_entity.id
_entity.type
_entity.pdbx_description
1 polymer ?
#
loop_
_entity_poly.entity_id
_entity_poly.type
_entity_poly.pdbx_seq_one_letter_code
_entity_poly.pdbx_strand_id
1 'polypeptide(L)'
;MLKKCLFPAAGYGTRFLPATKSMPKEMMPVVNKPLIEYGVEEALQAGMSDICIVTGRGKRSLEDHFDVNYELEHQISGTNKENLLSDIRNVMGQCTFSYTRQHEMKGLGHAVLTGQTIIGDQPFGVVLADDLCITLNGPGVLAQMAQLYKQFRCSIVAVQEVPANEVHKYGVIAGQYISDDLIRIEDMVEKPTKKDAPSNLAIIGRYILTPDIFDLIHDTQPGKGGEIQITDALMAQTRRGCVMAYKFKGERFDCGNIDGFIEATNYCYNNFYASSSEKTVNRSWYR
;
A
#
# COMPACT_ATOMS: atom_id res chain seq x y z
N MET A 1 -1.11 19.42 -4.49
CA MET A 1 -1.33 18.31 -5.45
C MET A 1 -0.69 17.08 -4.83
N LEU A 2 -1.34 15.91 -4.86
CA LEU A 2 -0.76 14.67 -4.34
C LEU A 2 0.33 14.20 -5.33
N LYS A 3 1.59 14.24 -4.91
CA LYS A 3 2.73 13.80 -5.72
C LYS A 3 3.55 12.71 -5.05
N LYS A 4 3.49 12.61 -3.73
CA LYS A 4 4.31 11.74 -2.91
C LYS A 4 3.53 10.52 -2.43
N CYS A 5 4.18 9.35 -2.47
CA CYS A 5 3.65 8.12 -1.91
C CYS A 5 4.72 7.42 -1.07
N LEU A 6 4.35 6.99 0.14
CA LEU A 6 5.22 6.33 1.09
C LEU A 6 4.88 4.84 1.15
N PHE A 7 5.91 3.99 1.09
CA PHE A 7 5.83 2.54 1.17
C PHE A 7 6.56 2.04 2.42
N PRO A 8 5.83 1.68 3.49
CA PRO A 8 6.41 1.00 4.64
C PRO A 8 6.83 -0.43 4.27
N ALA A 9 8.12 -0.68 4.10
CA ALA A 9 8.67 -1.95 3.64
C ALA A 9 9.78 -2.51 4.57
N ALA A 10 9.86 -2.06 5.82
CA ALA A 10 10.92 -2.45 6.75
C ALA A 10 10.65 -3.79 7.47
N GLY A 11 9.41 -4.27 7.52
CA GLY A 11 8.98 -5.44 8.29
C GLY A 11 9.68 -6.74 7.89
N TYR A 12 9.86 -7.66 8.85
CA TYR A 12 10.61 -8.92 8.66
C TYR A 12 9.92 -9.99 7.80
N GLY A 13 8.60 -9.89 7.59
CA GLY A 13 7.85 -10.87 6.78
C GLY A 13 7.80 -12.28 7.38
N THR A 14 7.77 -12.41 8.71
CA THR A 14 7.90 -13.70 9.42
C THR A 14 6.84 -14.74 9.08
N ARG A 15 5.69 -14.34 8.57
CA ARG A 15 4.60 -15.24 8.16
C ARG A 15 4.97 -16.11 6.95
N PHE A 16 5.98 -15.71 6.17
CA PHE A 16 6.47 -16.41 4.98
C PHE A 16 7.82 -17.10 5.18
N LEU A 17 8.26 -17.28 6.41
CA LEU A 17 9.46 -18.08 6.67
C LEU A 17 9.24 -19.53 6.22
N PRO A 18 10.26 -20.15 5.60
CA PRO A 18 11.65 -19.70 5.45
C PRO A 18 11.93 -18.80 4.23
N ALA A 19 11.00 -18.59 3.29
CA ALA A 19 11.26 -17.82 2.06
C ALA A 19 11.77 -16.41 2.35
N THR A 20 11.16 -15.71 3.30
CA THR A 20 11.52 -14.33 3.67
C THR A 20 12.77 -14.22 4.54
N LYS A 21 13.50 -15.30 4.81
CA LYS A 21 14.81 -15.26 5.45
C LYS A 21 15.84 -14.46 4.63
N SER A 22 15.77 -14.57 3.31
CA SER A 22 16.72 -13.93 2.37
C SER A 22 16.07 -13.02 1.34
N MET A 23 14.75 -13.00 1.26
CA MET A 23 13.98 -12.18 0.33
C MET A 23 12.93 -11.32 1.07
N PRO A 24 12.84 -10.03 0.83
CA PRO A 24 11.75 -9.21 1.34
C PRO A 24 10.39 -9.75 0.90
N LYS A 25 9.39 -9.73 1.80
CA LYS A 25 8.02 -10.13 1.44
C LYS A 25 7.46 -9.29 0.29
N GLU A 26 7.85 -8.04 0.21
CA GLU A 26 7.45 -7.08 -0.82
C GLU A 26 8.00 -7.44 -2.21
N MET A 27 9.06 -8.28 -2.26
CA MET A 27 9.64 -8.80 -3.49
C MET A 27 9.09 -10.18 -3.90
N MET A 28 8.18 -10.76 -3.13
CA MET A 28 7.52 -12.01 -3.53
C MET A 28 6.69 -11.77 -4.79
N PRO A 29 6.87 -12.61 -5.85
CA PRO A 29 6.22 -12.36 -7.12
C PRO A 29 4.78 -12.88 -7.15
N VAL A 30 3.83 -12.01 -7.46
CA VAL A 30 2.49 -12.40 -7.89
C VAL A 30 2.56 -12.58 -9.41
N VAL A 31 2.48 -13.84 -9.86
CA VAL A 31 2.81 -14.31 -11.20
C VAL A 31 4.30 -14.05 -11.52
N ASN A 32 4.65 -12.95 -12.17
CA ASN A 32 6.02 -12.59 -12.55
C ASN A 32 6.43 -11.16 -12.12
N LYS A 33 5.60 -10.50 -11.33
CA LYS A 33 5.80 -9.11 -10.89
C LYS A 33 5.86 -9.05 -9.36
N PRO A 34 6.89 -8.44 -8.75
CA PRO A 34 6.96 -8.27 -7.29
C PRO A 34 5.77 -7.47 -6.73
N LEU A 35 5.32 -7.82 -5.54
CA LEU A 35 4.19 -7.14 -4.87
C LEU A 35 4.35 -5.62 -4.81
N ILE A 36 5.55 -5.13 -4.51
CA ILE A 36 5.78 -3.68 -4.39
C ILE A 36 5.57 -2.94 -5.71
N GLU A 37 5.85 -3.57 -6.85
CA GLU A 37 5.70 -2.96 -8.16
C GLU A 37 4.22 -2.65 -8.47
N TYR A 38 3.28 -3.55 -8.10
CA TYR A 38 1.85 -3.28 -8.23
C TYR A 38 1.43 -2.01 -7.45
N GLY A 39 1.97 -1.85 -6.23
CA GLY A 39 1.69 -0.67 -5.42
C GLY A 39 2.28 0.62 -6.00
N VAL A 40 3.48 0.56 -6.59
CA VAL A 40 4.11 1.71 -7.24
C VAL A 40 3.34 2.10 -8.51
N GLU A 41 2.93 1.14 -9.32
CA GLU A 41 2.07 1.37 -10.48
C GLU A 41 0.75 2.04 -10.08
N GLU A 42 0.11 1.57 -9.02
CA GLU A 42 -1.12 2.16 -8.48
C GLU A 42 -0.90 3.61 -8.01
N ALA A 43 0.22 3.88 -7.33
CA ALA A 43 0.59 5.24 -6.93
C ALA A 43 0.81 6.16 -8.14
N LEU A 44 1.49 5.68 -9.18
CA LEU A 44 1.72 6.40 -10.41
C LEU A 44 0.40 6.72 -11.13
N GLN A 45 -0.54 5.77 -11.21
CA GLN A 45 -1.90 5.99 -11.74
C GLN A 45 -2.67 7.06 -10.96
N ALA A 46 -2.44 7.16 -9.66
CA ALA A 46 -3.03 8.20 -8.82
C ALA A 46 -2.36 9.58 -8.98
N GLY A 47 -1.32 9.68 -9.82
CA GLY A 47 -0.55 10.90 -10.06
C GLY A 47 0.57 11.14 -9.04
N MET A 48 0.97 10.10 -8.29
CA MET A 48 2.04 10.15 -7.30
C MET A 48 3.31 9.53 -7.88
N SER A 49 4.23 10.38 -8.31
CA SER A 49 5.49 9.98 -8.95
C SER A 49 6.71 10.04 -8.03
N ASP A 50 6.60 10.68 -6.87
CA ASP A 50 7.69 10.77 -5.88
C ASP A 50 7.51 9.64 -4.86
N ILE A 51 8.22 8.54 -5.05
CA ILE A 51 8.08 7.32 -4.27
C ILE A 51 9.10 7.31 -3.13
N CYS A 52 8.63 7.25 -1.90
CA CYS A 52 9.44 7.11 -0.69
C CYS A 52 9.31 5.69 -0.14
N ILE A 53 10.38 4.91 -0.14
CA ILE A 53 10.39 3.55 0.41
C ILE A 53 11.11 3.56 1.76
N VAL A 54 10.38 3.18 2.81
CA VAL A 54 10.93 3.01 4.16
C VAL A 54 11.42 1.57 4.28
N THR A 55 12.74 1.39 4.13
CA THR A 55 13.37 0.08 4.11
C THR A 55 13.89 -0.35 5.49
N GLY A 56 14.39 -1.58 5.59
CA GLY A 56 15.05 -2.15 6.75
C GLY A 56 16.33 -2.91 6.38
N ARG A 57 16.93 -3.58 7.36
CA ARG A 57 18.08 -4.44 7.10
C ARG A 57 17.67 -5.62 6.21
N GLY A 58 18.50 -5.93 5.20
CA GLY A 58 18.27 -7.06 4.29
C GLY A 58 17.23 -6.80 3.20
N LYS A 59 16.88 -5.53 2.94
CA LYS A 59 15.88 -5.11 1.95
C LYS A 59 16.47 -4.54 0.66
N ARG A 60 17.77 -4.74 0.39
CA ARG A 60 18.46 -4.16 -0.78
C ARG A 60 17.82 -4.48 -2.13
N SER A 61 17.23 -5.65 -2.28
CA SER A 61 16.51 -6.03 -3.51
C SER A 61 15.33 -5.11 -3.86
N LEU A 62 14.79 -4.34 -2.91
CA LEU A 62 13.81 -3.29 -3.20
C LEU A 62 14.43 -2.11 -3.95
N GLU A 63 15.68 -1.77 -3.60
CA GLU A 63 16.45 -0.72 -4.26
C GLU A 63 16.88 -1.20 -5.64
N ASP A 64 17.49 -2.40 -5.72
CA ASP A 64 17.98 -3.01 -6.96
C ASP A 64 16.86 -3.22 -8.00
N HIS A 65 15.62 -3.46 -7.56
CA HIS A 65 14.47 -3.68 -8.47
C HIS A 65 14.09 -2.41 -9.25
N PHE A 66 14.20 -1.25 -8.62
CA PHE A 66 13.89 0.05 -9.23
C PHE A 66 15.15 0.78 -9.71
N ASP A 67 16.22 0.05 -9.98
CA ASP A 67 17.48 0.57 -10.53
C ASP A 67 17.84 -0.16 -11.83
N VAL A 68 18.74 0.45 -12.63
CA VAL A 68 19.20 -0.14 -13.90
C VAL A 68 20.20 -1.26 -13.65
N ASN A 69 19.92 -2.45 -14.16
CA ASN A 69 20.86 -3.57 -14.17
C ASN A 69 21.56 -3.64 -15.54
N TYR A 70 22.67 -2.93 -15.68
CA TYR A 70 23.41 -2.83 -16.94
C TYR A 70 23.82 -4.18 -17.53
N GLU A 71 24.25 -5.13 -16.70
CA GLU A 71 24.69 -6.44 -17.17
C GLU A 71 23.53 -7.23 -17.75
N LEU A 72 22.40 -7.31 -17.03
CA LEU A 72 21.20 -7.99 -17.48
C LEU A 72 20.65 -7.31 -18.75
N GLU A 73 20.51 -5.99 -18.73
CA GLU A 73 19.95 -5.24 -19.86
C GLU A 73 20.79 -5.37 -21.11
N HIS A 74 22.13 -5.37 -20.98
CA HIS A 74 23.04 -5.63 -22.08
C HIS A 74 22.88 -7.06 -22.64
N GLN A 75 22.73 -8.06 -21.79
CA GLN A 75 22.56 -9.48 -22.20
C GLN A 75 21.27 -9.74 -22.97
N ILE A 76 20.18 -9.02 -22.65
CA ILE A 76 18.88 -9.21 -23.30
C ILE A 76 18.62 -8.24 -24.47
N SER A 77 19.46 -7.23 -24.62
CA SER A 77 19.33 -6.21 -25.69
C SER A 77 19.33 -6.84 -27.08
N GLY A 78 18.37 -6.45 -27.92
CA GLY A 78 18.17 -6.99 -29.26
C GLY A 78 17.56 -8.40 -29.29
N THR A 79 17.21 -8.99 -28.14
CA THR A 79 16.51 -10.27 -28.04
C THR A 79 15.00 -10.09 -27.83
N ASN A 80 14.22 -11.16 -28.01
CA ASN A 80 12.79 -11.16 -27.70
C ASN A 80 12.49 -10.99 -26.18
N LYS A 81 13.51 -11.05 -25.32
CA LYS A 81 13.39 -10.85 -23.87
C LYS A 81 13.44 -9.39 -23.44
N GLU A 82 13.91 -8.50 -24.30
CA GLU A 82 14.05 -7.07 -24.00
C GLU A 82 12.72 -6.43 -23.55
N ASN A 83 11.61 -6.84 -24.18
CA ASN A 83 10.28 -6.36 -23.84
C ASN A 83 9.77 -6.83 -22.48
N LEU A 84 10.40 -7.80 -21.83
CA LEU A 84 10.01 -8.26 -20.49
C LEU A 84 10.27 -7.22 -19.41
N LEU A 85 11.16 -6.26 -19.66
CA LEU A 85 11.47 -5.16 -18.76
C LEU A 85 10.75 -3.84 -19.13
N SER A 86 9.88 -3.85 -20.15
CA SER A 86 9.23 -2.61 -20.63
C SER A 86 8.43 -1.89 -19.55
N ASP A 87 7.67 -2.65 -18.73
CA ASP A 87 6.77 -2.10 -17.73
C ASP A 87 7.57 -1.47 -16.58
N ILE A 88 8.57 -2.17 -16.05
CA ILE A 88 9.42 -1.65 -14.98
C ILE A 88 10.25 -0.45 -15.46
N ARG A 89 10.79 -0.45 -16.68
CA ARG A 89 11.50 0.70 -17.26
C ARG A 89 10.59 1.92 -17.38
N ASN A 90 9.31 1.72 -17.76
CA ASN A 90 8.32 2.79 -17.82
C ASN A 90 8.05 3.39 -16.44
N VAL A 91 7.90 2.55 -15.41
CA VAL A 91 7.73 2.99 -14.01
C VAL A 91 8.97 3.78 -13.55
N MET A 92 10.18 3.25 -13.78
CA MET A 92 11.42 3.92 -13.41
C MET A 92 11.59 5.27 -14.11
N GLY A 93 11.19 5.37 -15.39
CA GLY A 93 11.27 6.61 -16.16
C GLY A 93 10.28 7.70 -15.72
N GLN A 94 9.21 7.35 -15.01
CA GLN A 94 8.18 8.27 -14.56
C GLN A 94 8.23 8.57 -13.06
N CYS A 95 8.96 7.77 -12.27
CA CYS A 95 9.04 7.91 -10.82
C CYS A 95 10.41 8.40 -10.36
N THR A 96 10.41 9.16 -9.28
CA THR A 96 11.62 9.45 -8.48
C THR A 96 11.59 8.61 -7.23
N PHE A 97 12.59 7.77 -7.02
CA PHE A 97 12.69 6.91 -5.85
C PHE A 97 13.59 7.51 -4.79
N SER A 98 13.11 7.52 -3.55
CA SER A 98 13.88 7.92 -2.37
C SER A 98 13.76 6.84 -1.31
N TYR A 99 14.86 6.56 -0.60
CA TYR A 99 14.91 5.50 0.40
C TYR A 99 15.30 6.06 1.76
N THR A 100 14.61 5.63 2.79
CA THR A 100 15.00 5.89 4.18
C THR A 100 14.90 4.61 4.99
N ARG A 101 15.55 4.56 6.15
CA ARG A 101 15.68 3.33 6.91
C ARG A 101 15.01 3.41 8.26
N GLN A 102 14.06 2.50 8.49
CA GLN A 102 13.54 2.25 9.83
C GLN A 102 14.53 1.38 10.61
N HIS A 103 15.21 1.94 11.60
CA HIS A 103 16.22 1.24 12.38
C HIS A 103 15.62 0.29 13.42
N GLU A 104 14.47 0.65 13.99
CA GLU A 104 13.75 -0.10 15.01
C GLU A 104 12.33 -0.41 14.54
N MET A 105 11.90 -1.66 14.71
CA MET A 105 10.57 -2.11 14.29
C MET A 105 9.50 -1.71 15.34
N LYS A 106 9.13 -0.42 15.37
CA LYS A 106 8.17 0.16 16.31
C LYS A 106 6.78 0.35 15.70
N GLY A 107 6.39 -0.48 14.74
CA GLY A 107 5.06 -0.47 14.13
C GLY A 107 4.90 0.45 12.93
N LEU A 108 3.68 0.49 12.37
CA LEU A 108 3.36 1.20 11.13
C LEU A 108 3.45 2.72 11.30
N GLY A 109 2.96 3.28 12.40
CA GLY A 109 3.07 4.71 12.68
C GLY A 109 4.52 5.18 12.67
N HIS A 110 5.42 4.43 13.32
CA HIS A 110 6.85 4.74 13.31
C HIS A 110 7.47 4.63 11.90
N ALA A 111 7.04 3.67 11.09
CA ALA A 111 7.51 3.58 9.70
C ALA A 111 7.07 4.81 8.88
N VAL A 112 5.84 5.27 9.05
CA VAL A 112 5.34 6.50 8.41
C VAL A 112 6.15 7.71 8.89
N LEU A 113 6.36 7.86 10.21
CA LEU A 113 7.16 8.94 10.78
C LEU A 113 8.60 8.96 10.24
N THR A 114 9.21 7.79 10.01
CA THR A 114 10.56 7.67 9.43
C THR A 114 10.67 8.32 8.04
N GLY A 115 9.57 8.38 7.29
CA GLY A 115 9.51 9.03 5.98
C GLY A 115 9.33 10.55 6.02
N GLN A 116 9.09 11.16 7.19
CA GLN A 116 8.72 12.58 7.33
C GLN A 116 9.68 13.53 6.62
N THR A 117 10.99 13.33 6.75
CA THR A 117 12.01 14.22 6.15
C THR A 117 11.93 14.24 4.62
N ILE A 118 11.55 13.11 3.99
CA ILE A 118 11.40 13.01 2.53
C ILE A 118 10.04 13.56 2.10
N ILE A 119 9.00 13.27 2.84
CA ILE A 119 7.64 13.71 2.55
C ILE A 119 7.48 15.22 2.76
N GLY A 120 8.03 15.76 3.86
CA GLY A 120 7.87 17.19 4.22
C GLY A 120 6.41 17.55 4.54
N ASP A 121 6.08 18.83 4.36
CA ASP A 121 4.75 19.40 4.65
C ASP A 121 3.76 19.24 3.48
N GLN A 122 3.70 18.05 2.88
CA GLN A 122 2.78 17.79 1.77
C GLN A 122 1.84 16.62 2.10
N PRO A 123 0.61 16.64 1.58
CA PRO A 123 -0.25 15.46 1.63
C PRO A 123 0.37 14.34 0.77
N PHE A 124 0.22 13.11 1.23
CA PHE A 124 0.87 11.96 0.61
C PHE A 124 0.02 10.70 0.68
N GLY A 125 0.26 9.79 -0.25
CA GLY A 125 -0.27 8.44 -0.20
C GLY A 125 0.56 7.54 0.71
N VAL A 126 -0.06 6.52 1.29
CA VAL A 126 0.63 5.39 1.92
C VAL A 126 0.08 4.09 1.34
N VAL A 127 0.99 3.22 0.90
CA VAL A 127 0.65 1.92 0.33
C VAL A 127 1.39 0.83 1.10
N LEU A 128 0.64 -0.09 1.70
CA LEU A 128 1.20 -1.33 2.23
C LEU A 128 1.30 -2.33 1.06
N ALA A 129 2.52 -2.70 0.69
CA ALA A 129 2.78 -3.52 -0.49
C ALA A 129 2.17 -4.92 -0.41
N ASP A 130 2.02 -5.48 0.80
CA ASP A 130 1.41 -6.79 1.03
C ASP A 130 -0.13 -6.77 1.04
N ASP A 131 -0.74 -5.63 0.88
CA ASP A 131 -2.18 -5.46 0.68
C ASP A 131 -2.43 -5.16 -0.81
N LEU A 132 -2.56 -6.20 -1.63
CA LEU A 132 -2.73 -6.05 -3.08
C LEU A 132 -4.16 -5.66 -3.42
N CYS A 133 -4.32 -4.53 -4.10
CA CYS A 133 -5.61 -4.06 -4.60
C CYS A 133 -5.63 -4.10 -6.13
N ILE A 134 -6.66 -4.71 -6.71
CA ILE A 134 -6.84 -4.83 -8.16
C ILE A 134 -8.20 -4.25 -8.57
N THR A 135 -8.19 -3.40 -9.59
CA THR A 135 -9.41 -2.89 -10.21
C THR A 135 -9.38 -3.26 -11.69
N LEU A 136 -10.28 -4.15 -12.13
CA LEU A 136 -10.32 -4.60 -13.53
C LEU A 136 -10.86 -3.51 -14.47
N ASN A 137 -11.78 -2.69 -13.97
CA ASN A 137 -12.42 -1.64 -14.77
C ASN A 137 -12.46 -0.34 -13.96
N GLY A 138 -11.78 0.68 -14.44
CA GLY A 138 -11.75 2.00 -13.81
C GLY A 138 -10.46 2.30 -13.05
N PRO A 139 -10.44 3.38 -12.28
CA PRO A 139 -9.23 3.83 -11.57
C PRO A 139 -8.89 2.91 -10.40
N GLY A 140 -7.59 2.72 -10.15
CA GLY A 140 -7.07 2.03 -8.96
C GLY A 140 -7.56 2.66 -7.66
N VAL A 141 -7.48 1.93 -6.55
CA VAL A 141 -8.03 2.37 -5.24
C VAL A 141 -7.42 3.71 -4.81
N LEU A 142 -6.10 3.86 -4.92
CA LEU A 142 -5.44 5.10 -4.54
C LEU A 142 -5.86 6.29 -5.43
N ALA A 143 -6.14 6.04 -6.72
CA ALA A 143 -6.65 7.06 -7.63
C ALA A 143 -8.10 7.47 -7.29
N GLN A 144 -8.96 6.51 -6.89
CA GLN A 144 -10.30 6.79 -6.36
C GLN A 144 -10.21 7.70 -5.13
N MET A 145 -9.34 7.36 -4.16
CA MET A 145 -9.11 8.15 -2.95
C MET A 145 -8.54 9.55 -3.27
N ALA A 146 -7.68 9.67 -4.28
CA ALA A 146 -7.11 10.94 -4.70
C ALA A 146 -8.18 11.91 -5.26
N GLN A 147 -9.24 11.39 -5.90
CA GLN A 147 -10.38 12.21 -6.31
C GLN A 147 -11.16 12.75 -5.09
N LEU A 148 -11.40 11.91 -4.08
CA LEU A 148 -12.03 12.34 -2.83
C LEU A 148 -11.17 13.36 -2.08
N TYR A 149 -9.85 13.17 -2.05
CA TYR A 149 -8.95 14.13 -1.44
C TYR A 149 -9.01 15.52 -2.09
N LYS A 150 -9.22 15.62 -3.41
CA LYS A 150 -9.40 16.93 -4.09
C LYS A 150 -10.62 17.68 -3.54
N GLN A 151 -11.64 16.94 -3.13
CA GLN A 151 -12.90 17.50 -2.61
C GLN A 151 -12.80 17.85 -1.11
N PHE A 152 -12.34 16.89 -0.29
CA PHE A 152 -12.44 16.98 1.17
C PHE A 152 -11.20 17.57 1.85
N ARG A 153 -10.02 17.46 1.23
CA ARG A 153 -8.75 18.01 1.74
C ARG A 153 -8.39 17.54 3.16
N CYS A 154 -8.80 16.34 3.54
CA CYS A 154 -8.49 15.71 4.83
C CYS A 154 -7.91 14.32 4.62
N SER A 155 -7.39 13.70 5.67
CA SER A 155 -6.92 12.31 5.61
C SER A 155 -8.04 11.35 5.25
N ILE A 156 -7.73 10.36 4.40
CA ILE A 156 -8.68 9.36 3.92
C ILE A 156 -8.03 7.97 4.09
N VAL A 157 -8.75 7.03 4.66
CA VAL A 157 -8.34 5.63 4.75
C VAL A 157 -9.27 4.76 3.90
N ALA A 158 -8.72 3.79 3.18
CA ALA A 158 -9.54 2.80 2.50
C ALA A 158 -10.04 1.75 3.49
N VAL A 159 -11.31 1.37 3.37
CA VAL A 159 -11.93 0.36 4.23
C VAL A 159 -12.67 -0.68 3.41
N GLN A 160 -12.78 -1.88 3.99
CA GLN A 160 -13.54 -3.00 3.47
C GLN A 160 -14.32 -3.67 4.59
N GLU A 161 -15.51 -4.20 4.29
CA GLU A 161 -16.21 -5.06 5.23
C GLU A 161 -15.50 -6.42 5.35
N VAL A 162 -15.24 -6.84 6.58
CA VAL A 162 -14.62 -8.13 6.87
C VAL A 162 -15.55 -8.98 7.75
N PRO A 163 -15.41 -10.31 7.73
CA PRO A 163 -16.13 -11.17 8.65
C PRO A 163 -15.87 -10.77 10.12
N ALA A 164 -16.91 -10.78 10.96
CA ALA A 164 -16.81 -10.34 12.35
C ALA A 164 -15.79 -11.14 13.21
N ASN A 165 -15.41 -12.33 12.78
CA ASN A 165 -14.35 -13.13 13.40
C ASN A 165 -12.94 -12.71 12.98
N GLU A 166 -12.80 -11.81 12.01
CA GLU A 166 -11.52 -11.34 11.47
C GLU A 166 -11.14 -9.92 11.89
N VAL A 167 -12.06 -9.17 12.52
CA VAL A 167 -11.83 -7.78 12.95
C VAL A 167 -10.56 -7.61 13.79
N HIS A 168 -10.17 -8.65 14.55
CA HIS A 168 -8.98 -8.64 15.40
C HIS A 168 -7.64 -8.55 14.63
N LYS A 169 -7.67 -8.64 13.30
CA LYS A 169 -6.48 -8.50 12.44
C LYS A 169 -6.22 -7.05 12.01
N TYR A 170 -7.21 -6.16 12.12
CA TYR A 170 -7.24 -4.84 11.49
C TYR A 170 -7.55 -3.71 12.47
N GLY A 171 -7.23 -2.49 12.08
CA GLY A 171 -7.90 -1.32 12.63
C GLY A 171 -9.34 -1.28 12.13
N VAL A 172 -10.29 -1.08 13.01
CA VAL A 172 -11.73 -1.07 12.68
C VAL A 172 -12.30 0.30 12.99
N ILE A 173 -13.12 0.82 12.06
CA ILE A 173 -13.70 2.16 12.19
C ILE A 173 -15.21 2.11 12.39
N ALA A 174 -15.75 3.17 13.00
CA ALA A 174 -17.17 3.53 12.92
C ALA A 174 -17.31 5.03 12.69
N GLY A 175 -18.47 5.44 12.20
CA GLY A 175 -18.73 6.86 11.94
C GLY A 175 -20.03 7.10 11.19
N GLN A 176 -20.21 8.34 10.79
CA GLN A 176 -21.38 8.81 10.07
C GLN A 176 -21.22 8.60 8.56
N TYR A 177 -22.16 7.92 7.93
CA TYR A 177 -22.24 7.78 6.48
C TYR A 177 -22.58 9.12 5.82
N ILE A 178 -21.72 9.56 4.92
CA ILE A 178 -21.96 10.74 4.04
C ILE A 178 -22.61 10.27 2.73
N SER A 179 -22.18 9.08 2.23
CA SER A 179 -22.78 8.35 1.11
C SER A 179 -22.64 6.85 1.38
N ASP A 180 -23.08 6.01 0.46
CA ASP A 180 -23.00 4.53 0.57
C ASP A 180 -21.56 4.02 0.72
N ASP A 181 -20.60 4.77 0.20
CA ASP A 181 -19.18 4.40 0.14
C ASP A 181 -18.25 5.35 0.91
N LEU A 182 -18.79 6.45 1.51
CA LEU A 182 -17.99 7.45 2.20
C LEU A 182 -18.50 7.68 3.62
N ILE A 183 -17.60 7.54 4.60
CA ILE A 183 -17.91 7.62 6.02
C ILE A 183 -16.99 8.66 6.67
N ARG A 184 -17.57 9.58 7.45
CA ARG A 184 -16.83 10.43 8.37
C ARG A 184 -16.52 9.63 9.62
N ILE A 185 -15.25 9.41 9.93
CA ILE A 185 -14.84 8.59 11.06
C ILE A 185 -15.11 9.33 12.38
N GLU A 186 -15.73 8.63 13.33
CA GLU A 186 -15.99 9.09 14.69
C GLU A 186 -15.27 8.22 15.73
N ASP A 187 -15.05 6.94 15.41
CA ASP A 187 -14.34 6.00 16.28
C ASP A 187 -13.42 5.08 15.48
N MET A 188 -12.32 4.67 16.08
CA MET A 188 -11.32 3.79 15.49
C MET A 188 -10.60 2.98 16.56
N VAL A 189 -10.57 1.65 16.42
CA VAL A 189 -9.96 0.74 17.38
C VAL A 189 -9.00 -0.21 16.67
N GLU A 190 -7.75 -0.26 17.14
CA GLU A 190 -6.73 -1.18 16.59
C GLU A 190 -6.92 -2.60 17.13
N LYS A 191 -7.10 -3.54 16.20
CA LYS A 191 -7.22 -4.99 16.49
C LYS A 191 -8.16 -5.30 17.65
N PRO A 192 -9.44 -4.85 17.57
CA PRO A 192 -10.41 -5.07 18.63
C PRO A 192 -10.76 -6.55 18.80
N THR A 193 -11.24 -6.93 19.97
CA THR A 193 -11.97 -8.19 20.06
C THR A 193 -13.31 -8.08 19.33
N LYS A 194 -13.95 -9.19 18.98
CA LYS A 194 -15.26 -9.18 18.32
C LYS A 194 -16.32 -8.40 19.12
N LYS A 195 -16.18 -8.34 20.44
CA LYS A 195 -17.13 -7.63 21.34
C LYS A 195 -16.88 -6.13 21.35
N ASP A 196 -15.62 -5.72 21.19
CA ASP A 196 -15.18 -4.33 21.32
C ASP A 196 -15.07 -3.64 19.95
N ALA A 197 -15.27 -4.38 18.86
CA ALA A 197 -15.24 -3.84 17.50
C ALA A 197 -16.41 -2.87 17.29
N PRO A 198 -16.16 -1.60 16.92
CA PRO A 198 -17.22 -0.61 16.70
C PRO A 198 -18.06 -0.92 15.46
N SER A 199 -17.54 -1.72 14.53
CA SER A 199 -18.20 -2.22 13.32
C SER A 199 -17.45 -3.42 12.73
N ASN A 200 -17.72 -3.78 11.48
CA ASN A 200 -16.93 -4.72 10.67
C ASN A 200 -16.17 -4.03 9.52
N LEU A 201 -16.05 -2.69 9.54
CA LEU A 201 -15.31 -1.92 8.54
C LEU A 201 -13.83 -1.86 8.92
N ALA A 202 -13.03 -2.67 8.25
CA ALA A 202 -11.60 -2.80 8.47
C ALA A 202 -10.81 -1.82 7.58
N ILE A 203 -9.84 -1.14 8.19
CA ILE A 203 -8.87 -0.34 7.44
C ILE A 203 -7.95 -1.28 6.69
N ILE A 204 -7.75 -0.99 5.41
CA ILE A 204 -6.80 -1.70 4.57
C ILE A 204 -5.57 -0.84 4.25
N GLY A 205 -4.59 -1.42 3.59
CA GLY A 205 -3.28 -0.83 3.35
C GLY A 205 -3.21 0.33 2.36
N ARG A 206 -4.25 1.18 2.27
CA ARG A 206 -4.29 2.39 1.44
C ARG A 206 -4.73 3.60 2.24
N TYR A 207 -3.88 4.63 2.25
CA TYR A 207 -4.16 5.88 2.96
C TYR A 207 -3.77 7.07 2.09
N ILE A 208 -4.50 8.17 2.24
CA ILE A 208 -4.05 9.52 1.91
C ILE A 208 -4.01 10.29 3.22
N LEU A 209 -2.85 10.82 3.56
CA LEU A 209 -2.61 11.49 4.84
C LEU A 209 -2.25 12.95 4.62
N THR A 210 -2.71 13.80 5.52
CA THR A 210 -2.27 15.20 5.62
C THR A 210 -1.04 15.30 6.53
N PRO A 211 -0.14 16.29 6.33
CA PRO A 211 1.17 16.31 7.00
C PRO A 211 1.11 16.47 8.52
N ASP A 212 0.03 17.01 9.07
CA ASP A 212 -0.20 17.10 10.53
C ASP A 212 -0.25 15.72 11.23
N ILE A 213 -0.38 14.63 10.46
CA ILE A 213 -0.30 13.27 10.98
C ILE A 213 1.08 12.98 11.61
N PHE A 214 2.16 13.60 11.13
CA PHE A 214 3.49 13.37 11.68
C PHE A 214 3.62 13.84 13.13
N ASP A 215 3.07 15.00 13.47
CA ASP A 215 3.05 15.51 14.84
C ASP A 215 2.22 14.59 15.74
N LEU A 216 1.07 14.11 15.23
CA LEU A 216 0.21 13.19 15.96
C LEU A 216 0.88 11.83 16.19
N ILE A 217 1.60 11.30 15.21
CA ILE A 217 2.38 10.06 15.38
C ILE A 217 3.50 10.26 16.40
N HIS A 218 4.18 11.41 16.38
CA HIS A 218 5.23 11.73 17.35
C HIS A 218 4.70 11.75 18.78
N ASP A 219 3.50 12.28 18.99
CA ASP A 219 2.84 12.36 20.29
C ASP A 219 2.18 11.03 20.73
N THR A 220 2.03 10.07 19.81
CA THR A 220 1.37 8.79 20.07
C THR A 220 2.24 7.89 20.96
N GLN A 221 1.70 7.44 22.07
CA GLN A 221 2.37 6.47 22.96
C GLN A 221 2.36 5.07 22.35
N PRO A 222 3.40 4.26 22.60
CA PRO A 222 3.38 2.86 22.17
C PRO A 222 2.18 2.11 22.74
N GLY A 223 1.42 1.48 21.86
CA GLY A 223 0.24 0.68 22.22
C GLY A 223 0.56 -0.81 22.39
N LYS A 224 -0.36 -1.67 21.96
CA LYS A 224 -0.23 -3.12 22.04
C LYS A 224 1.05 -3.62 21.34
N GLY A 225 1.85 -4.39 22.02
CA GLY A 225 3.12 -4.91 21.51
C GLY A 225 4.28 -3.90 21.49
N GLY A 226 4.14 -2.70 22.09
CA GLY A 226 5.14 -1.65 22.05
C GLY A 226 5.22 -0.91 20.70
N GLU A 227 4.22 -1.09 19.85
CA GLU A 227 4.16 -0.47 18.52
C GLU A 227 3.44 0.88 18.56
N ILE A 228 3.92 1.83 17.77
CA ILE A 228 3.22 3.11 17.47
C ILE A 228 2.20 2.82 16.38
N GLN A 229 0.93 2.79 16.77
CA GLN A 229 -0.17 2.46 15.87
C GLN A 229 -0.61 3.70 15.08
N ILE A 230 -0.73 3.55 13.76
CA ILE A 230 -1.23 4.64 12.91
C ILE A 230 -2.71 4.98 13.22
N THR A 231 -3.48 3.99 13.65
CA THR A 231 -4.88 4.13 14.05
C THR A 231 -5.05 5.08 15.23
N ASP A 232 -4.14 5.07 16.20
CA ASP A 232 -4.20 5.98 17.36
C ASP A 232 -3.94 7.43 16.94
N ALA A 233 -2.96 7.65 16.04
CA ALA A 233 -2.68 8.96 15.47
C ALA A 233 -3.86 9.48 14.61
N LEU A 234 -4.45 8.61 13.77
CA LEU A 234 -5.63 8.95 12.98
C LEU A 234 -6.83 9.27 13.88
N MET A 235 -7.02 8.51 14.96
CA MET A 235 -8.07 8.81 15.95
C MET A 235 -7.84 10.16 16.65
N ALA A 236 -6.59 10.51 16.95
CA ALA A 236 -6.26 11.85 17.46
C ALA A 236 -6.54 12.94 16.40
N GLN A 237 -6.33 12.64 15.10
CA GLN A 237 -6.61 13.56 14.01
C GLN A 237 -8.12 13.81 13.83
N THR A 238 -9.00 12.82 14.06
CA THR A 238 -10.46 13.01 14.03
C THR A 238 -10.94 14.05 15.03
N ARG A 239 -10.26 14.15 16.18
CA ARG A 239 -10.59 15.16 17.22
C ARG A 239 -10.18 16.59 16.86
N ARG A 240 -9.20 16.74 15.95
CA ARG A 240 -8.71 18.05 15.47
C ARG A 240 -9.37 18.48 14.16
N GLY A 241 -9.95 17.53 13.42
CA GLY A 241 -10.50 17.81 12.10
C GLY A 241 -11.32 16.65 11.55
N CYS A 242 -11.27 16.46 10.25
CA CYS A 242 -11.99 15.42 9.54
C CYS A 242 -11.02 14.31 9.09
N VAL A 243 -11.36 13.07 9.36
CA VAL A 243 -10.79 11.88 8.71
C VAL A 243 -11.93 11.10 8.07
N MET A 244 -11.76 10.71 6.81
CA MET A 244 -12.77 9.99 6.07
C MET A 244 -12.34 8.53 5.87
N ALA A 245 -13.31 7.63 5.83
CA ALA A 245 -13.13 6.27 5.37
C ALA A 245 -13.85 6.09 4.04
N TYR A 246 -13.21 5.39 3.11
CA TYR A 246 -13.76 5.14 1.78
C TYR A 246 -13.86 3.63 1.53
N LYS A 247 -15.08 3.16 1.27
CA LYS A 247 -15.36 1.80 0.77
C LYS A 247 -15.03 1.77 -0.72
N PHE A 248 -13.83 1.35 -1.05
CA PHE A 248 -13.32 1.38 -2.42
C PHE A 248 -13.97 0.35 -3.33
N LYS A 249 -13.88 0.58 -4.64
CA LYS A 249 -14.30 -0.34 -5.68
C LYS A 249 -13.08 -1.09 -6.22
N GLY A 250 -13.09 -2.41 -6.12
CA GLY A 250 -12.00 -3.30 -6.54
C GLY A 250 -11.90 -4.52 -5.64
N GLU A 251 -11.02 -5.44 -6.01
CA GLU A 251 -10.69 -6.62 -5.23
C GLU A 251 -9.45 -6.37 -4.38
N ARG A 252 -9.45 -6.90 -3.17
CA ARG A 252 -8.32 -6.79 -2.26
C ARG A 252 -7.87 -8.17 -1.80
N PHE A 253 -6.56 -8.40 -1.81
CA PHE A 253 -5.92 -9.64 -1.36
C PHE A 253 -4.90 -9.33 -0.27
N ASP A 254 -5.04 -9.97 0.90
CA ASP A 254 -4.06 -9.89 1.98
C ASP A 254 -2.86 -10.81 1.67
N CYS A 255 -1.95 -10.31 0.85
CA CYS A 255 -0.69 -10.99 0.53
C CYS A 255 0.30 -11.00 1.71
N GLY A 256 -0.08 -10.54 2.88
CA GLY A 256 0.68 -10.70 4.13
C GLY A 256 0.57 -12.10 4.74
N ASN A 257 -0.27 -12.99 4.19
CA ASN A 257 -0.40 -14.39 4.55
C ASN A 257 -0.41 -15.29 3.31
N ILE A 258 -0.20 -16.60 3.50
CA ILE A 258 -0.02 -17.57 2.41
C ILE A 258 -1.29 -17.71 1.58
N ASP A 259 -2.46 -17.82 2.22
CA ASP A 259 -3.72 -18.06 1.53
C ASP A 259 -4.07 -16.87 0.62
N GLY A 260 -4.03 -15.65 1.15
CA GLY A 260 -4.30 -14.43 0.36
C GLY A 260 -3.25 -14.21 -0.75
N PHE A 261 -2.00 -14.62 -0.55
CA PHE A 261 -0.98 -14.58 -1.59
C PHE A 261 -1.29 -15.55 -2.75
N ILE A 262 -1.75 -16.77 -2.43
CA ILE A 262 -2.17 -17.76 -3.45
C ILE A 262 -3.42 -17.26 -4.18
N GLU A 263 -4.41 -16.72 -3.46
CA GLU A 263 -5.61 -16.15 -4.05
C GLU A 263 -5.28 -15.00 -5.03
N ALA A 264 -4.41 -14.08 -4.62
CA ALA A 264 -3.92 -12.99 -5.45
C ALA A 264 -3.23 -13.49 -6.73
N THR A 265 -2.34 -14.49 -6.58
CA THR A 265 -1.61 -15.08 -7.70
C THR A 265 -2.56 -15.74 -8.69
N ASN A 266 -3.53 -16.53 -8.21
CA ASN A 266 -4.54 -17.17 -9.05
C ASN A 266 -5.43 -16.15 -9.75
N TYR A 267 -5.87 -15.12 -9.02
CA TYR A 267 -6.69 -14.05 -9.59
C TYR A 267 -5.94 -13.30 -10.70
N CYS A 268 -4.73 -12.88 -10.46
CA CYS A 268 -3.91 -12.17 -11.44
C CYS A 268 -3.61 -13.07 -12.65
N TYR A 269 -3.26 -14.34 -12.42
CA TYR A 269 -3.01 -15.28 -13.51
C TYR A 269 -4.24 -15.43 -14.40
N ASN A 270 -5.40 -15.68 -13.82
CA ASN A 270 -6.64 -15.91 -14.58
C ASN A 270 -7.11 -14.68 -15.35
N ASN A 271 -6.95 -13.49 -14.78
CA ASN A 271 -7.45 -12.26 -15.43
C ASN A 271 -6.47 -11.63 -16.40
N PHE A 272 -5.14 -11.85 -16.24
CA PHE A 272 -4.12 -11.12 -16.98
C PHE A 272 -3.20 -11.99 -17.82
N TYR A 273 -3.08 -13.29 -17.52
CA TYR A 273 -2.12 -14.20 -18.17
C TYR A 273 -2.77 -15.38 -18.87
N ALA A 274 -3.83 -16.01 -18.30
CA ALA A 274 -4.44 -17.23 -18.85
C ALA A 274 -5.07 -17.03 -20.23
N SER A 275 -5.52 -15.82 -20.56
CA SER A 275 -6.12 -15.49 -21.85
C SER A 275 -5.12 -15.16 -22.95
N SER A 276 -3.82 -15.10 -22.65
CA SER A 276 -2.77 -14.77 -23.60
C SER A 276 -2.32 -15.94 -24.48
N SER A 277 -2.82 -17.18 -24.24
CA SER A 277 -2.59 -18.31 -25.14
C SER A 277 -3.51 -18.31 -26.36
N GLU A 278 -4.58 -17.51 -26.39
CA GLU A 278 -5.55 -17.45 -27.50
C GLU A 278 -5.83 -16.03 -28.05
N LYS A 279 -5.40 -14.98 -27.41
CA LYS A 279 -5.58 -13.59 -27.90
C LYS A 279 -4.31 -12.79 -27.63
N THR A 280 -3.82 -12.09 -28.66
CA THR A 280 -2.87 -11.00 -28.56
C THR A 280 -3.50 -9.96 -27.61
N VAL A 281 -3.29 -10.13 -26.31
CA VAL A 281 -3.90 -9.28 -25.29
C VAL A 281 -3.19 -7.93 -25.35
N ASN A 282 -3.98 -6.92 -25.64
CA ASN A 282 -3.64 -5.52 -25.49
C ASN A 282 -3.16 -5.30 -24.04
N ARG A 283 -1.83 -5.35 -23.81
CA ARG A 283 -1.16 -5.12 -22.52
C ARG A 283 -1.19 -3.66 -22.08
N SER A 284 -2.20 -2.91 -22.50
CA SER A 284 -2.35 -1.52 -22.12
C SER A 284 -3.14 -1.38 -20.82
N TRP A 285 -2.49 -1.72 -19.70
CA TRP A 285 -2.91 -1.25 -18.38
C TRP A 285 -2.72 0.27 -18.22
N TYR A 286 -2.00 0.89 -19.17
CA TYR A 286 -1.62 2.30 -19.23
C TYR A 286 -1.93 2.89 -20.60
N ARG A 287 -3.16 3.32 -20.80
CA ARG A 287 -3.52 4.37 -21.77
C ARG A 287 -4.42 5.39 -21.13
#